data_f6a0c2224842cb6c19f35b2a9b84c9f7
#
_entry.id   f6a0c2224842cb6c19f35b2a9b84c9f7
#
_cell.length_a   1.000
_cell.length_b   1.000
_cell.length_c   1.000
_cell.angle_alpha   90.00
_cell.angle_beta   90.00
_cell.angle_gamma   90.00
#
_symmetry.space_group_name_H-M   'P 1'
#
loop_
_entity.id
_entity.type
_entity.pdbx_description
1 polymer ?
#
loop_
_entity_poly.entity_id
_entity_poly.type
_entity_poly.pdbx_seq_one_letter_code
_entity_poly.pdbx_strand_id
1 'polypeptide(L)'
;MSKSIIVTGAGSGIGRSTAEHFLEAGWKVGLVGRRKEQLEETAAGNPNALVMQCDITNEDDVEQSFNRARDTWGRVDALFNNAGVALLGKTIDELNVDEWRNLMDINVTGSFICARKAFAIMRAQDPQGGRIINNGSISAHVPRWGSAPYTTSKHAITGLTRSISLDGRPYSIACGQIDIGNALTAMAASM
;
A
#
# COMPACT_ATOMS: atom_id res chain seq x y z
N MET A 1 -15.01 10.86 -16.63
CA MET A 1 -15.15 10.54 -15.18
C MET A 1 -13.79 10.71 -14.53
N SER A 2 -13.72 11.27 -13.32
CA SER A 2 -12.45 11.35 -12.58
C SER A 2 -11.99 9.94 -12.18
N LYS A 3 -10.69 9.67 -12.29
CA LYS A 3 -10.10 8.40 -11.88
C LYS A 3 -10.07 8.26 -10.35
N SER A 4 -10.01 7.04 -9.86
CA SER A 4 -9.97 6.72 -8.45
C SER A 4 -8.71 5.93 -8.06
N ILE A 5 -8.16 6.23 -6.89
CA ILE A 5 -7.02 5.50 -6.32
C ILE A 5 -7.25 5.22 -4.84
N ILE A 6 -6.84 4.05 -4.38
CA ILE A 6 -6.71 3.75 -2.96
C ILE A 6 -5.22 3.83 -2.59
N VAL A 7 -4.90 4.55 -1.52
CA VAL A 7 -3.54 4.69 -0.99
C VAL A 7 -3.50 4.11 0.42
N THR A 8 -2.73 3.05 0.63
CA THR A 8 -2.53 2.49 1.97
C THR A 8 -1.38 3.20 2.68
N GLY A 9 -1.50 3.38 4.01
CA GLY A 9 -0.55 4.19 4.77
C GLY A 9 -0.64 5.69 4.45
N ALA A 10 -1.83 6.18 4.08
CA ALA A 10 -2.05 7.54 3.59
C ALA A 10 -1.94 8.64 4.65
N GLY A 11 -1.82 8.30 5.95
CA GLY A 11 -1.77 9.29 7.03
C GLY A 11 -0.41 9.92 7.27
N SER A 12 0.68 9.49 6.61
CA SER A 12 2.03 10.03 6.84
C SER A 12 2.99 9.74 5.67
N GLY A 13 4.10 10.46 5.64
CA GLY A 13 5.23 10.21 4.75
C GLY A 13 4.83 10.12 3.28
N ILE A 14 5.37 9.13 2.57
CA ILE A 14 5.15 8.92 1.13
C ILE A 14 3.66 8.74 0.80
N GLY A 15 2.93 7.96 1.62
CA GLY A 15 1.51 7.73 1.39
C GLY A 15 0.69 9.01 1.48
N ARG A 16 0.96 9.85 2.49
CA ARG A 16 0.33 11.18 2.63
C ARG A 16 0.61 12.06 1.43
N SER A 17 1.89 12.26 1.10
CA SER A 17 2.30 13.10 -0.03
C SER A 17 1.71 12.62 -1.36
N THR A 18 1.66 11.30 -1.58
CA THR A 18 1.02 10.71 -2.77
C THR A 18 -0.48 11.00 -2.79
N ALA A 19 -1.17 10.83 -1.66
CA ALA A 19 -2.60 11.07 -1.57
C ALA A 19 -2.94 12.54 -1.83
N GLU A 20 -2.22 13.47 -1.21
CA GLU A 20 -2.37 14.92 -1.40
C GLU A 20 -2.19 15.29 -2.88
N HIS A 21 -1.13 14.78 -3.54
CA HIS A 21 -0.89 15.03 -4.95
C HIS A 21 -2.03 14.54 -5.86
N PHE A 22 -2.58 13.34 -5.61
CA PHE A 22 -3.72 12.84 -6.39
C PHE A 22 -5.01 13.62 -6.12
N LEU A 23 -5.23 14.10 -4.88
CA LEU A 23 -6.36 14.98 -4.57
C LEU A 23 -6.25 16.33 -5.30
N GLU A 24 -5.06 16.93 -5.33
CA GLU A 24 -4.78 18.15 -6.09
C GLU A 24 -4.99 17.94 -7.61
N ALA A 25 -4.66 16.76 -8.13
CA ALA A 25 -4.91 16.39 -9.52
C ALA A 25 -6.39 16.06 -9.82
N GLY A 26 -7.29 16.19 -8.85
CA GLY A 26 -8.74 15.98 -9.02
C GLY A 26 -9.17 14.51 -9.05
N TRP A 27 -8.33 13.60 -8.57
CA TRP A 27 -8.69 12.19 -8.43
C TRP A 27 -9.56 11.98 -7.18
N LYS A 28 -10.36 10.93 -7.20
CA LYS A 28 -11.00 10.37 -6.01
C LYS A 28 -9.98 9.52 -5.26
N VAL A 29 -9.72 9.83 -3.99
CA VAL A 29 -8.64 9.19 -3.23
C VAL A 29 -9.16 8.51 -1.97
N GLY A 30 -9.01 7.21 -1.89
CA GLY A 30 -9.25 6.41 -0.69
C GLY A 30 -8.03 6.44 0.22
N LEU A 31 -8.19 7.04 1.38
CA LEU A 31 -7.14 7.20 2.38
C LEU A 31 -7.25 6.08 3.40
N VAL A 32 -6.38 5.08 3.30
CA VAL A 32 -6.39 3.88 4.16
C VAL A 32 -5.26 3.92 5.19
N GLY A 33 -5.61 3.66 6.45
CA GLY A 33 -4.64 3.57 7.55
C GLY A 33 -5.31 3.41 8.90
N ARG A 34 -4.53 3.13 9.94
CA ARG A 34 -5.03 2.84 11.29
C ARG A 34 -5.42 4.09 12.08
N ARG A 35 -4.78 5.22 11.82
CA ARG A 35 -4.93 6.46 12.61
C ARG A 35 -5.85 7.42 11.85
N LYS A 36 -7.12 7.45 12.28
CA LYS A 36 -8.18 8.20 11.61
C LYS A 36 -7.87 9.70 11.52
N GLU A 37 -7.39 10.29 12.61
CA GLU A 37 -7.07 11.72 12.70
C GLU A 37 -6.04 12.13 11.64
N GLN A 38 -5.01 11.32 11.42
CA GLN A 38 -3.99 11.60 10.40
C GLN A 38 -4.51 11.45 8.98
N LEU A 39 -5.49 10.57 8.75
CA LEU A 39 -6.16 10.46 7.46
C LEU A 39 -7.07 11.68 7.20
N GLU A 40 -7.74 12.18 8.24
CA GLU A 40 -8.56 13.39 8.18
C GLU A 40 -7.70 14.62 7.90
N GLU A 41 -6.52 14.73 8.53
CA GLU A 41 -5.53 15.76 8.20
C GLU A 41 -5.10 15.70 6.73
N THR A 42 -4.79 14.49 6.21
CA THR A 42 -4.43 14.29 4.80
C THR A 42 -5.58 14.65 3.86
N ALA A 43 -6.81 14.33 4.25
CA ALA A 43 -8.01 14.68 3.49
C ALA A 43 -8.23 16.20 3.39
N ALA A 44 -7.85 16.96 4.42
CA ALA A 44 -7.97 18.41 4.51
C ALA A 44 -9.35 18.95 4.06
N GLY A 45 -10.42 18.20 4.31
CA GLY A 45 -11.79 18.55 3.88
C GLY A 45 -12.05 18.42 2.37
N ASN A 46 -11.13 17.84 1.60
CA ASN A 46 -11.31 17.67 0.16
C ASN A 46 -12.49 16.71 -0.14
N PRO A 47 -13.51 17.10 -0.93
CA PRO A 47 -14.68 16.27 -1.21
C PRO A 47 -14.37 14.99 -2.01
N ASN A 48 -13.21 14.90 -2.66
CA ASN A 48 -12.75 13.71 -3.37
C ASN A 48 -12.02 12.72 -2.45
N ALA A 49 -11.76 13.07 -1.19
CA ALA A 49 -11.12 12.18 -0.22
C ALA A 49 -12.15 11.28 0.47
N LEU A 50 -11.84 10.00 0.57
CA LEU A 50 -12.61 9.02 1.34
C LEU A 50 -11.74 8.45 2.46
N VAL A 51 -11.93 8.93 3.67
CA VAL A 51 -11.20 8.46 4.86
C VAL A 51 -11.70 7.08 5.26
N MET A 52 -10.80 6.10 5.34
CA MET A 52 -11.09 4.70 5.66
C MET A 52 -10.11 4.20 6.72
N GLN A 53 -10.56 4.22 7.98
CA GLN A 53 -9.77 3.62 9.06
C GLN A 53 -9.76 2.10 8.87
N CYS A 54 -8.57 1.52 8.76
CA CYS A 54 -8.39 0.12 8.40
C CYS A 54 -7.00 -0.36 8.85
N ASP A 55 -6.96 -1.53 9.46
CA ASP A 55 -5.72 -2.30 9.61
C ASP A 55 -5.59 -3.22 8.41
N ILE A 56 -4.55 -3.04 7.60
CA ILE A 56 -4.34 -3.84 6.38
C ILE A 56 -4.03 -5.32 6.67
N THR A 57 -3.69 -5.67 7.90
CA THR A 57 -3.49 -7.06 8.34
C THR A 57 -4.79 -7.77 8.67
N ASN A 58 -5.90 -7.02 8.81
CA ASN A 58 -7.24 -7.54 9.02
C ASN A 58 -7.99 -7.62 7.69
N GLU A 59 -8.34 -8.84 7.27
CA GLU A 59 -9.02 -9.08 5.98
C GLU A 59 -10.40 -8.42 5.93
N ASP A 60 -11.17 -8.43 7.02
CA ASP A 60 -12.51 -7.83 7.08
C ASP A 60 -12.45 -6.30 6.97
N ASP A 61 -11.48 -5.66 7.63
CA ASP A 61 -11.25 -4.21 7.51
C ASP A 61 -10.96 -3.82 6.07
N VAL A 62 -10.07 -4.57 5.41
CA VAL A 62 -9.72 -4.32 4.01
C VAL A 62 -10.93 -4.55 3.11
N GLU A 63 -11.69 -5.63 3.34
CA GLU A 63 -12.89 -5.92 2.55
C GLU A 63 -13.90 -4.78 2.65
N GLN A 64 -14.23 -4.32 3.85
CA GLN A 64 -15.16 -3.23 4.09
C GLN A 64 -14.68 -1.93 3.46
N SER A 65 -13.42 -1.56 3.66
CA SER A 65 -12.84 -0.32 3.13
C SER A 65 -12.84 -0.28 1.61
N PHE A 66 -12.41 -1.36 0.96
CA PHE A 66 -12.34 -1.41 -0.50
C PHE A 66 -13.72 -1.52 -1.15
N ASN A 67 -14.65 -2.25 -0.54
CA ASN A 67 -16.05 -2.27 -0.99
C ASN A 67 -16.67 -0.87 -0.88
N ARG A 68 -16.44 -0.15 0.24
CA ARG A 68 -16.92 1.23 0.39
C ARG A 68 -16.40 2.16 -0.71
N ALA A 69 -15.12 2.04 -1.08
CA ALA A 69 -14.55 2.82 -2.19
C ALA A 69 -15.22 2.48 -3.53
N ARG A 70 -15.37 1.18 -3.84
CA ARG A 70 -16.08 0.70 -5.04
C ARG A 70 -17.52 1.23 -5.07
N ASP A 71 -18.26 1.10 -3.98
CA ASP A 71 -19.68 1.47 -3.92
C ASP A 71 -19.89 2.98 -4.02
N THR A 72 -18.94 3.77 -3.48
CA THR A 72 -18.98 5.23 -3.55
C THR A 72 -18.66 5.74 -4.96
N TRP A 73 -17.75 5.09 -5.69
CA TRP A 73 -17.24 5.59 -6.96
C TRP A 73 -17.63 4.78 -8.19
N GLY A 74 -18.18 3.58 -7.99
CA GLY A 74 -18.53 2.63 -9.04
C GLY A 74 -17.35 1.80 -9.55
N ARG A 75 -16.09 2.22 -9.24
CA ARG A 75 -14.86 1.56 -9.66
C ARG A 75 -13.64 1.95 -8.84
N VAL A 76 -12.59 1.16 -8.94
CA VAL A 76 -11.25 1.45 -8.41
C VAL A 76 -10.24 1.32 -9.56
N ASP A 77 -9.64 2.45 -9.97
CA ASP A 77 -8.69 2.47 -11.10
C ASP A 77 -7.27 2.12 -10.69
N ALA A 78 -6.87 2.48 -9.47
CA ALA A 78 -5.53 2.22 -8.97
C ALA A 78 -5.52 1.86 -7.47
N LEU A 79 -4.51 1.07 -7.09
CA LEU A 79 -4.07 0.85 -5.72
C LEU A 79 -2.61 1.24 -5.60
N PHE A 80 -2.28 2.15 -4.68
CA PHE A 80 -0.91 2.32 -4.19
C PHE A 80 -0.75 1.60 -2.86
N ASN A 81 -0.13 0.44 -2.92
CA ASN A 81 0.09 -0.48 -1.81
C ASN A 81 1.36 -0.06 -1.08
N ASN A 82 1.23 0.97 -0.22
CA ASN A 82 2.36 1.70 0.36
C ASN A 82 2.54 1.45 1.87
N ALA A 83 1.49 1.07 2.59
CA ALA A 83 1.60 0.83 4.02
C ALA A 83 2.72 -0.17 4.35
N GLY A 84 3.52 0.15 5.34
CA GLY A 84 4.64 -0.69 5.76
C GLY A 84 5.40 -0.09 6.92
N VAL A 85 6.21 -0.92 7.54
CA VAL A 85 7.11 -0.57 8.65
C VAL A 85 8.53 -1.00 8.33
N ALA A 86 9.50 -0.38 9.00
CA ALA A 86 10.89 -0.79 8.96
C ALA A 86 11.34 -1.26 10.34
N LEU A 87 12.24 -2.23 10.37
CA LEU A 87 12.97 -2.69 11.54
C LEU A 87 14.44 -2.85 11.12
N LEU A 88 15.28 -2.02 11.68
CA LEU A 88 16.70 -1.91 11.33
C LEU A 88 17.56 -1.90 12.60
N GLY A 89 18.88 -2.12 12.41
CA GLY A 89 19.88 -1.96 13.47
C GLY A 89 20.06 -3.16 14.40
N LYS A 90 19.49 -4.33 14.06
CA LYS A 90 19.67 -5.59 14.81
C LYS A 90 20.28 -6.66 13.92
N THR A 91 21.26 -7.40 14.43
CA THR A 91 21.76 -8.62 13.78
C THR A 91 20.71 -9.73 13.87
N ILE A 92 20.87 -10.77 13.05
CA ILE A 92 19.84 -11.80 12.90
C ILE A 92 19.55 -12.57 14.20
N ASP A 93 20.54 -12.73 15.07
CA ASP A 93 20.45 -13.40 16.36
C ASP A 93 19.83 -12.51 17.45
N GLU A 94 19.85 -11.19 17.28
CA GLU A 94 19.22 -10.22 18.20
C GLU A 94 17.72 -9.98 17.87
N LEU A 95 17.26 -10.47 16.72
CA LEU A 95 15.87 -10.29 16.30
C LEU A 95 14.93 -11.19 17.10
N ASN A 96 13.89 -10.58 17.68
CA ASN A 96 12.77 -11.33 18.25
C ASN A 96 11.88 -11.87 17.11
N VAL A 97 11.43 -13.13 17.25
CA VAL A 97 10.56 -13.77 16.28
C VAL A 97 9.22 -13.02 16.11
N ASP A 98 8.71 -12.40 17.17
CA ASP A 98 7.48 -11.62 17.08
C ASP A 98 7.67 -10.30 16.35
N GLU A 99 8.84 -9.66 16.46
CA GLU A 99 9.21 -8.49 15.64
C GLU A 99 9.25 -8.88 14.15
N TRP A 100 9.84 -10.04 13.85
CA TRP A 100 9.85 -10.60 12.49
C TRP A 100 8.44 -10.82 11.98
N ARG A 101 7.60 -11.54 12.73
CA ARG A 101 6.21 -11.84 12.34
C ARG A 101 5.42 -10.58 12.10
N ASN A 102 5.46 -9.62 13.02
CA ASN A 102 4.74 -8.37 12.89
C ASN A 102 5.15 -7.59 11.64
N LEU A 103 6.45 -7.53 11.32
CA LEU A 103 6.90 -6.85 10.12
C LEU A 103 6.44 -7.58 8.85
N MET A 104 6.53 -8.92 8.82
CA MET A 104 6.07 -9.71 7.68
C MET A 104 4.56 -9.60 7.49
N ASP A 105 3.79 -9.61 8.57
CA ASP A 105 2.33 -9.44 8.51
C ASP A 105 1.95 -8.10 7.92
N ILE A 106 2.58 -7.00 8.35
CA ILE A 106 2.27 -5.68 7.81
C ILE A 106 2.77 -5.55 6.36
N ASN A 107 4.06 -5.82 6.12
CA ASN A 107 4.68 -5.50 4.84
C ASN A 107 4.31 -6.48 3.71
N VAL A 108 4.07 -7.75 4.04
CA VAL A 108 3.82 -8.81 3.04
C VAL A 108 2.37 -9.25 3.05
N THR A 109 1.88 -9.76 4.18
CA THR A 109 0.50 -10.29 4.29
C THR A 109 -0.51 -9.16 4.05
N GLY A 110 -0.36 -8.01 4.69
CA GLY A 110 -1.24 -6.86 4.50
C GLY A 110 -1.23 -6.34 3.06
N SER A 111 -0.04 -6.28 2.45
CA SER A 111 0.08 -5.91 1.02
C SER A 111 -0.62 -6.92 0.11
N PHE A 112 -0.51 -8.21 0.40
CA PHE A 112 -1.22 -9.26 -0.34
C PHE A 112 -2.74 -9.13 -0.19
N ILE A 113 -3.26 -8.93 1.03
CA ILE A 113 -4.71 -8.78 1.28
C ILE A 113 -5.27 -7.60 0.48
N CYS A 114 -4.60 -6.43 0.54
CA CYS A 114 -4.99 -5.24 -0.22
C CYS A 114 -4.94 -5.47 -1.74
N ALA A 115 -3.86 -6.06 -2.23
CA ALA A 115 -3.71 -6.36 -3.66
C ALA A 115 -4.78 -7.36 -4.15
N ARG A 116 -5.02 -8.42 -3.38
CA ARG A 116 -6.07 -9.43 -3.67
C ARG A 116 -7.45 -8.79 -3.79
N LYS A 117 -7.81 -7.90 -2.86
CA LYS A 117 -9.12 -7.23 -2.88
C LYS A 117 -9.23 -6.23 -4.03
N ALA A 118 -8.20 -5.42 -4.28
CA ALA A 118 -8.18 -4.52 -5.43
C ALA A 118 -8.28 -5.30 -6.75
N PHE A 119 -7.53 -6.38 -6.89
CA PHE A 119 -7.56 -7.25 -8.08
C PHE A 119 -8.96 -7.80 -8.34
N ALA A 120 -9.65 -8.27 -7.31
CA ALA A 120 -11.02 -8.79 -7.44
C ALA A 120 -11.99 -7.70 -7.94
N ILE A 121 -11.90 -6.48 -7.39
CA ILE A 121 -12.71 -5.34 -7.85
C ILE A 121 -12.38 -4.99 -9.30
N MET A 122 -11.09 -4.83 -9.64
CA MET A 122 -10.62 -4.45 -10.97
C MET A 122 -10.98 -5.49 -12.04
N ARG A 123 -11.05 -6.77 -11.65
CA ARG A 123 -11.49 -7.86 -12.53
C ARG A 123 -13.00 -7.85 -12.77
N ALA A 124 -13.80 -7.46 -11.78
CA ALA A 124 -15.27 -7.50 -11.85
C ALA A 124 -15.90 -6.22 -12.40
N GLN A 125 -15.20 -5.10 -12.40
CA GLN A 125 -15.74 -3.79 -12.86
C GLN A 125 -15.85 -3.69 -14.40
N ASP A 126 -16.68 -2.79 -14.87
CA ASP A 126 -16.85 -2.47 -16.30
C ASP A 126 -16.54 -0.97 -16.58
N PRO A 127 -15.59 -0.63 -17.47
CA PRO A 127 -14.69 -1.55 -18.15
C PRO A 127 -13.73 -2.23 -17.17
N GLN A 128 -13.40 -3.51 -17.45
CA GLN A 128 -12.44 -4.31 -16.68
C GLN A 128 -11.05 -3.69 -16.72
N GLY A 129 -10.27 -3.86 -15.65
CA GLY A 129 -8.87 -3.45 -15.60
C GLY A 129 -8.56 -2.44 -14.50
N GLY A 130 -7.29 -2.14 -14.34
CA GLY A 130 -6.78 -1.23 -13.33
C GLY A 130 -5.26 -1.35 -13.16
N ARG A 131 -4.74 -0.69 -12.13
CA ARG A 131 -3.30 -0.70 -11.82
C ARG A 131 -3.03 -0.91 -10.35
N ILE A 132 -2.18 -1.87 -10.03
CA ILE A 132 -1.65 -2.09 -8.68
C ILE A 132 -0.19 -1.63 -8.69
N ILE A 133 0.17 -0.78 -7.74
CA ILE A 133 1.53 -0.25 -7.57
C ILE A 133 1.98 -0.63 -6.17
N ASN A 134 3.01 -1.47 -6.06
CA ASN A 134 3.57 -1.86 -4.78
C ASN A 134 4.76 -0.97 -4.42
N ASN A 135 4.81 -0.51 -3.18
CA ASN A 135 5.95 0.23 -2.65
C ASN A 135 7.05 -0.76 -2.27
N GLY A 136 8.02 -0.89 -3.16
CA GLY A 136 9.24 -1.64 -2.97
C GLY A 136 10.29 -0.86 -2.16
N SER A 137 11.54 -1.14 -2.43
CA SER A 137 12.70 -0.44 -1.86
C SER A 137 13.96 -0.87 -2.60
N ILE A 138 14.99 -0.04 -2.59
CA ILE A 138 16.36 -0.46 -2.97
C ILE A 138 16.78 -1.71 -2.18
N SER A 139 16.28 -1.89 -0.96
CA SER A 139 16.51 -3.09 -0.15
C SER A 139 15.91 -4.37 -0.74
N ALA A 140 15.10 -4.28 -1.80
CA ALA A 140 14.68 -5.44 -2.60
C ALA A 140 15.80 -5.98 -3.52
N HIS A 141 16.92 -5.29 -3.63
CA HIS A 141 18.06 -5.63 -4.47
C HIS A 141 19.36 -5.70 -3.66
N VAL A 142 19.58 -4.74 -2.77
CA VAL A 142 20.81 -4.63 -1.97
C VAL A 142 20.42 -4.53 -0.49
N PRO A 143 20.74 -5.54 0.33
CA PRO A 143 20.46 -5.52 1.75
C PRO A 143 21.31 -4.47 2.47
N ARG A 144 20.81 -3.99 3.63
CA ARG A 144 21.58 -3.16 4.56
C ARG A 144 21.92 -3.97 5.80
N TRP A 145 22.95 -3.57 6.49
CA TRP A 145 23.27 -4.16 7.79
C TRP A 145 22.08 -4.01 8.73
N GLY A 146 21.82 -5.04 9.53
CA GLY A 146 20.76 -5.03 10.55
C GLY A 146 19.34 -4.91 9.98
N SER A 147 19.08 -5.34 8.74
CA SER A 147 17.78 -5.14 8.07
C SER A 147 17.12 -6.44 7.58
N ALA A 148 17.46 -7.59 8.18
CA ALA A 148 17.00 -8.88 7.69
C ALA A 148 15.49 -8.97 7.47
N PRO A 149 14.61 -8.57 8.43
CA PRO A 149 13.16 -8.64 8.20
C PRO A 149 12.69 -7.70 7.09
N TYR A 150 13.18 -6.46 7.10
CA TYR A 150 12.80 -5.46 6.11
C TYR A 150 13.26 -5.86 4.70
N THR A 151 14.52 -6.25 4.55
CA THR A 151 15.07 -6.73 3.29
C THR A 151 14.28 -7.92 2.76
N THR A 152 14.01 -8.92 3.60
CA THR A 152 13.21 -10.09 3.21
C THR A 152 11.82 -9.69 2.75
N SER A 153 11.14 -8.79 3.49
CA SER A 153 9.82 -8.32 3.08
C SER A 153 9.82 -7.63 1.72
N LYS A 154 10.84 -6.82 1.42
CA LYS A 154 10.93 -6.10 0.14
C LYS A 154 11.27 -7.02 -1.03
N HIS A 155 12.05 -8.08 -0.82
CA HIS A 155 12.21 -9.15 -1.81
C HIS A 155 10.91 -9.92 -2.05
N ALA A 156 10.14 -10.21 -0.99
CA ALA A 156 8.83 -10.85 -1.10
C ALA A 156 7.84 -10.01 -1.93
N ILE A 157 7.82 -8.68 -1.72
CA ILE A 157 7.02 -7.75 -2.53
C ILE A 157 7.40 -7.80 -4.01
N THR A 158 8.68 -7.97 -4.35
CA THR A 158 9.09 -8.16 -5.75
C THR A 158 8.50 -9.43 -6.35
N GLY A 159 8.53 -10.54 -5.62
CA GLY A 159 7.88 -11.79 -6.04
C GLY A 159 6.37 -11.62 -6.24
N LEU A 160 5.69 -11.02 -5.26
CA LEU A 160 4.26 -10.73 -5.30
C LEU A 160 3.89 -9.86 -6.52
N THR A 161 4.67 -8.80 -6.78
CA THR A 161 4.44 -7.90 -7.92
C THR A 161 4.51 -8.64 -9.25
N ARG A 162 5.51 -9.50 -9.42
CA ARG A 162 5.68 -10.29 -10.65
C ARG A 162 4.53 -11.27 -10.86
N SER A 163 4.08 -11.95 -9.79
CA SER A 163 2.94 -12.88 -9.85
C SER A 163 1.66 -12.15 -10.23
N ILE A 164 1.32 -11.05 -9.54
CA ILE A 164 0.13 -10.26 -9.85
C ILE A 164 0.19 -9.72 -11.29
N SER A 165 1.37 -9.31 -11.78
CA SER A 165 1.53 -8.83 -13.16
C SER A 165 1.21 -9.90 -14.19
N LEU A 166 1.53 -11.18 -13.92
CA LEU A 166 1.18 -12.29 -14.81
C LEU A 166 -0.32 -12.61 -14.75
N ASP A 167 -0.86 -12.73 -13.53
CA ASP A 167 -2.28 -13.05 -13.29
C ASP A 167 -3.22 -11.97 -13.85
N GLY A 168 -2.76 -10.72 -13.88
CA GLY A 168 -3.55 -9.56 -14.31
C GLY A 168 -3.70 -9.40 -15.83
N ARG A 169 -2.83 -10.01 -16.62
CA ARG A 169 -2.80 -9.83 -18.09
C ARG A 169 -4.14 -10.12 -18.78
N PRO A 170 -4.86 -11.22 -18.48
CA PRO A 170 -6.13 -11.51 -19.13
C PRO A 170 -7.24 -10.52 -18.77
N TYR A 171 -7.05 -9.72 -17.71
CA TYR A 171 -8.04 -8.83 -17.12
C TYR A 171 -7.71 -7.34 -17.29
N SER A 172 -6.70 -6.99 -18.10
CA SER A 172 -6.23 -5.62 -18.27
C SER A 172 -5.79 -4.97 -16.94
N ILE A 173 -5.31 -5.78 -15.98
CA ILE A 173 -4.78 -5.32 -14.69
C ILE A 173 -3.25 -5.31 -14.78
N ALA A 174 -2.66 -4.11 -14.68
CA ALA A 174 -1.23 -3.95 -14.64
C ALA A 174 -0.74 -3.92 -13.19
N CYS A 175 0.33 -4.65 -12.89
CA CYS A 175 1.02 -4.55 -11.60
C CYS A 175 2.46 -4.11 -11.81
N GLY A 176 2.94 -3.17 -10.99
CA GLY A 176 4.31 -2.69 -10.98
C GLY A 176 4.79 -2.38 -9.57
N GLN A 177 6.10 -2.17 -9.45
CA GLN A 177 6.77 -1.82 -8.19
C GLN A 177 7.56 -0.54 -8.37
N ILE A 178 7.59 0.29 -7.33
CA ILE A 178 8.48 1.44 -7.24
C ILE A 178 9.50 1.16 -6.14
N ASP A 179 10.77 1.06 -6.48
CA ASP A 179 11.84 0.83 -5.52
C ASP A 179 12.37 2.17 -5.02
N ILE A 180 11.74 2.65 -3.95
CA ILE A 180 12.05 3.94 -3.35
C ILE A 180 13.35 3.82 -2.55
N GLY A 181 14.24 4.79 -2.77
CA GLY A 181 15.47 4.96 -2.00
C GLY A 181 15.22 5.71 -0.68
N ASN A 182 16.19 6.53 -0.28
CA ASN A 182 16.07 7.34 0.92
C ASN A 182 15.12 8.52 0.65
N ALA A 183 13.91 8.43 1.19
CA ALA A 183 12.97 9.55 1.20
C ALA A 183 12.96 10.20 2.58
N LEU A 184 12.97 11.53 2.64
CA LEU A 184 12.90 12.26 3.92
C LEU A 184 11.49 12.12 4.49
N THR A 185 11.31 11.16 5.38
CA THR A 185 10.06 10.86 6.09
C THR A 185 10.34 10.71 7.58
N ALA A 186 9.30 10.75 8.41
CA ALA A 186 9.44 10.45 9.84
C ALA A 186 10.06 9.06 10.08
N MET A 187 9.76 8.08 9.23
CA MET A 187 10.36 6.74 9.26
C MET A 187 11.87 6.81 8.98
N ALA A 188 12.30 7.60 8.00
CA ALA A 188 13.72 7.74 7.67
C ALA A 188 14.49 8.57 8.70
N ALA A 189 13.83 9.51 9.36
CA ALA A 189 14.45 10.32 10.42
C ALA A 189 14.69 9.54 11.72
N SER A 190 14.05 8.39 11.90
CA SER A 190 14.24 7.48 13.05
C SER A 190 15.26 6.36 12.79
N MET A 191 15.91 6.37 11.62
CA MET A 191 16.96 5.42 11.19
C MET A 191 18.35 6.03 11.36
#